data_28fe77d28bf9f11ae3421e3608f52b81
#
_entry.id   28fe77d28bf9f11ae3421e3608f52b81
#
_cell.length_a   1.000
_cell.length_b   1.000
_cell.length_c   1.000
_cell.angle_alpha   90.00
_cell.angle_beta   90.00
_cell.angle_gamma   90.00
#
_symmetry.space_group_name_H-M   'P 1'
#
loop_
_entity.id
_entity.type
_entity.pdbx_description
1 polymer ?
#
loop_
_entity_poly.entity_id
_entity_poly.type
_entity_poly.pdbx_seq_one_letter_code
_entity_poly.pdbx_strand_id
1 'polypeptide(L)'
;MAGIERTSKKDVIDRFRALAPRFAERAAAAEEARCITKESARELLDAGLARILMPARYGGYDLDIGTWFEVVREISKADASHGWCASLITHHAHMVGQFPEEAQQSVWAKGPDTAIAASVAPKAKVTRVDGGYRISGDQSAFASGIAHSGWVMVGGMVQDQGTSNWLLFLVPPGEYTVRDTWFTAGMRGTGSNTIVTENVFVPSTHVLSMSDLRVGKTPGKGTHGTPIFRTPFFYYAPFSFVAPMLGAAQGAYEHFREWTKSREAYGGGAIAEKTAVQVRMARAAADLDAAELLLRRIADITKSPDTLSPELLARSVRDFSRSAELVIGSIDTLIALSGTAGFASSHPMQRAWRDIHFASMHVSVNPEINFAHFGRMELGLGRDPAQPFF
;
A
#
# COMPACT_ATOMS: atom_id res chain seq x y z
N MET A 1 -8.06 12.58 34.12
CA MET A 1 -7.80 12.02 32.80
C MET A 1 -6.31 11.65 32.78
N ALA A 2 -5.99 10.36 32.87
CA ALA A 2 -4.60 9.91 32.75
C ALA A 2 -4.11 10.27 31.33
N GLY A 3 -2.99 11.01 31.27
CA GLY A 3 -2.39 11.38 29.98
C GLY A 3 -2.06 10.11 29.20
N ILE A 4 -2.67 9.93 28.05
CA ILE A 4 -2.28 8.89 27.10
C ILE A 4 -0.85 9.24 26.70
N GLU A 5 0.11 8.44 27.16
CA GLU A 5 1.51 8.57 26.78
C GLU A 5 1.55 8.45 25.25
N ARG A 6 1.89 9.55 24.57
CA ARG A 6 1.90 9.60 23.10
C ARG A 6 3.01 8.67 22.59
N THR A 7 2.64 7.55 21.98
CA THR A 7 3.58 6.62 21.34
C THR A 7 4.45 7.39 20.35
N SER A 8 5.77 7.36 20.51
CA SER A 8 6.67 8.11 19.63
C SER A 8 6.81 7.42 18.27
N LYS A 9 7.09 8.21 17.22
CA LYS A 9 7.39 7.67 15.88
C LYS A 9 8.49 6.63 15.92
N LYS A 10 9.56 6.90 16.68
CA LYS A 10 10.70 6.00 16.85
C LYS A 10 10.28 4.66 17.44
N ASP A 11 9.48 4.68 18.51
CA ASP A 11 9.05 3.45 19.18
C ASP A 11 8.18 2.58 18.26
N VAL A 12 7.33 3.20 17.44
CA VAL A 12 6.52 2.48 16.44
C VAL A 12 7.43 1.82 15.40
N ILE A 13 8.36 2.55 14.81
CA ILE A 13 9.27 2.02 13.78
C ILE A 13 10.14 0.90 14.36
N ASP A 14 10.73 1.09 15.55
CA ASP A 14 11.61 0.10 16.19
C ASP A 14 10.84 -1.19 16.54
N ARG A 15 9.57 -1.09 16.93
CA ARG A 15 8.69 -2.25 17.19
C ARG A 15 8.52 -3.12 15.94
N PHE A 16 8.23 -2.51 14.79
CA PHE A 16 8.07 -3.26 13.54
C PHE A 16 9.39 -3.79 12.99
N ARG A 17 10.49 -3.03 13.16
CA ARG A 17 11.83 -3.53 12.83
C ARG A 17 12.21 -4.78 13.64
N ALA A 18 11.83 -4.84 14.90
CA ALA A 18 12.07 -6.02 15.76
C ALA A 18 11.22 -7.24 15.33
N LEU A 19 10.07 -7.04 14.69
CA LEU A 19 9.23 -8.12 14.17
C LEU A 19 9.66 -8.63 12.80
N ALA A 20 10.37 -7.83 12.01
CA ALA A 20 10.74 -8.14 10.63
C ALA A 20 11.40 -9.52 10.44
N PRO A 21 12.35 -9.98 11.29
CA PRO A 21 12.95 -11.31 11.15
C PRO A 21 11.92 -12.46 11.15
N ARG A 22 10.87 -12.36 11.95
CA ARG A 22 9.80 -13.38 11.99
C ARG A 22 9.00 -13.46 10.68
N PHE A 23 8.82 -12.31 10.01
CA PHE A 23 8.18 -12.27 8.71
C PHE A 23 9.05 -12.88 7.62
N ALA A 24 10.39 -12.67 7.68
CA ALA A 24 11.33 -13.34 6.78
C ALA A 24 11.29 -14.86 6.92
N GLU A 25 11.26 -15.39 8.14
CA GLU A 25 11.14 -16.83 8.41
C GLU A 25 9.85 -17.44 7.85
N ARG A 26 8.74 -16.67 7.86
CA ARG A 26 7.43 -17.14 7.40
C ARG A 26 7.12 -16.83 5.94
N ALA A 27 8.02 -16.14 5.23
CA ALA A 27 7.77 -15.66 3.87
C ALA A 27 7.49 -16.79 2.87
N ALA A 28 8.23 -17.90 2.95
CA ALA A 28 8.02 -19.07 2.09
C ALA A 28 6.67 -19.73 2.36
N ALA A 29 6.30 -19.90 3.62
CA ALA A 29 5.00 -20.48 4.01
C ALA A 29 3.83 -19.56 3.59
N ALA A 30 3.99 -18.25 3.69
CA ALA A 30 3.00 -17.27 3.24
C ALA A 30 2.81 -17.34 1.71
N GLU A 31 3.89 -17.48 0.95
CA GLU A 31 3.85 -17.66 -0.51
C GLU A 31 3.12 -18.95 -0.89
N GLU A 32 3.43 -20.08 -0.26
CA GLU A 32 2.80 -21.36 -0.51
C GLU A 32 1.30 -21.34 -0.18
N ALA A 33 0.95 -20.82 0.99
CA ALA A 33 -0.44 -20.65 1.43
C ALA A 33 -1.21 -19.58 0.63
N ARG A 34 -0.54 -18.80 -0.19
CA ARG A 34 -1.11 -17.62 -0.90
C ARG A 34 -1.77 -16.62 0.07
N CYS A 35 -1.27 -16.52 1.28
CA CYS A 35 -1.77 -15.64 2.34
C CYS A 35 -0.71 -15.51 3.43
N ILE A 36 -0.48 -14.32 3.99
CA ILE A 36 0.29 -14.20 5.23
C ILE A 36 -0.34 -15.05 6.33
N THR A 37 0.46 -15.60 7.22
CA THR A 37 -0.06 -16.48 8.28
C THR A 37 -0.95 -15.71 9.26
N LYS A 38 -1.89 -16.40 9.89
CA LYS A 38 -2.74 -15.82 10.96
C LYS A 38 -1.90 -15.24 12.09
N GLU A 39 -0.78 -15.89 12.39
CA GLU A 39 0.16 -15.42 13.41
C GLU A 39 0.83 -14.11 13.00
N SER A 40 1.32 -13.99 11.76
CA SER A 40 1.88 -12.73 11.24
C SER A 40 0.86 -11.60 11.23
N ALA A 41 -0.37 -11.87 10.78
CA ALA A 41 -1.44 -10.87 10.79
C ALA A 41 -1.76 -10.38 12.20
N ARG A 42 -1.81 -11.31 13.16
CA ARG A 42 -2.05 -10.99 14.57
C ARG A 42 -0.91 -10.16 15.16
N GLU A 43 0.35 -10.56 14.95
CA GLU A 43 1.52 -9.80 15.41
C GLU A 43 1.56 -8.38 14.85
N LEU A 44 1.19 -8.19 13.57
CA LEU A 44 1.07 -6.86 12.97
C LEU A 44 0.02 -6.01 13.67
N LEU A 45 -1.17 -6.56 13.94
CA LEU A 45 -2.26 -5.82 14.61
C LEU A 45 -1.93 -5.56 16.08
N ASP A 46 -1.43 -6.55 16.82
CA ASP A 46 -1.03 -6.41 18.24
C ASP A 46 0.10 -5.37 18.41
N ALA A 47 0.95 -5.20 17.39
CA ALA A 47 1.95 -4.14 17.34
C ALA A 47 1.37 -2.74 17.06
N GLY A 48 0.08 -2.64 16.76
CA GLY A 48 -0.64 -1.39 16.52
C GLY A 48 -0.56 -0.89 15.08
N LEU A 49 -0.41 -1.78 14.10
CA LEU A 49 -0.29 -1.42 12.69
C LEU A 49 -1.47 -0.58 12.18
N ALA A 50 -2.71 -0.99 12.48
CA ALA A 50 -3.91 -0.27 12.08
C ALA A 50 -3.99 1.14 12.70
N ARG A 51 -3.32 1.36 13.83
CA ARG A 51 -3.38 2.61 14.60
C ARG A 51 -2.49 3.73 14.06
N ILE A 52 -1.53 3.43 13.17
CA ILE A 52 -0.50 4.40 12.75
C ILE A 52 -1.11 5.69 12.19
N LEU A 53 -2.01 5.59 11.21
CA LEU A 53 -2.69 6.72 10.57
C LEU A 53 -4.15 6.87 11.01
N MET A 54 -4.57 6.11 12.00
CA MET A 54 -5.92 6.14 12.53
C MET A 54 -6.10 7.36 13.45
N PRO A 55 -7.31 7.99 13.47
CA PRO A 55 -7.58 9.12 14.35
C PRO A 55 -7.41 8.79 15.83
N ALA A 56 -6.77 9.69 16.60
CA ALA A 56 -6.50 9.51 18.03
C ALA A 56 -7.78 9.29 18.86
N ARG A 57 -8.89 9.90 18.48
CA ARG A 57 -10.18 9.77 19.18
C ARG A 57 -10.74 8.34 19.25
N TYR A 58 -10.28 7.47 18.33
CA TYR A 58 -10.64 6.04 18.28
C TYR A 58 -9.50 5.12 18.76
N GLY A 59 -8.46 5.66 19.38
CA GLY A 59 -7.31 4.89 19.87
C GLY A 59 -6.15 4.77 18.89
N GLY A 60 -6.18 5.55 17.80
CA GLY A 60 -5.08 5.65 16.84
C GLY A 60 -3.89 6.45 17.38
N TYR A 61 -2.75 6.31 16.71
CA TYR A 61 -1.54 7.08 17.02
C TYR A 61 -1.52 8.45 16.35
N ASP A 62 -2.35 8.65 15.32
CA ASP A 62 -2.47 9.91 14.57
C ASP A 62 -1.10 10.42 14.10
N LEU A 63 -0.29 9.51 13.54
CA LEU A 63 1.04 9.77 13.03
C LEU A 63 1.00 10.21 11.55
N ASP A 64 2.16 10.50 10.97
CA ASP A 64 2.27 11.01 9.61
C ASP A 64 2.64 9.92 8.58
N ILE A 65 2.54 10.30 7.29
CA ILE A 65 2.91 9.47 6.14
C ILE A 65 4.35 8.99 6.23
N GLY A 66 5.28 9.83 6.72
CA GLY A 66 6.68 9.44 6.87
C GLY A 66 6.86 8.26 7.82
N THR A 67 6.09 8.23 8.92
CA THR A 67 6.12 7.11 9.87
C THR A 67 5.54 5.84 9.25
N TRP A 68 4.41 5.94 8.57
CA TRP A 68 3.83 4.82 7.82
C TRP A 68 4.80 4.27 6.77
N PHE A 69 5.40 5.14 5.97
CA PHE A 69 6.42 4.78 4.97
C PHE A 69 7.58 3.98 5.59
N GLU A 70 8.15 4.46 6.71
CA GLU A 70 9.25 3.77 7.39
C GLU A 70 8.84 2.39 7.92
N VAL A 71 7.67 2.28 8.55
CA VAL A 71 7.17 1.00 9.06
C VAL A 71 6.98 -0.01 7.93
N VAL A 72 6.33 0.41 6.85
CA VAL A 72 6.08 -0.46 5.69
C VAL A 72 7.41 -0.90 5.07
N ARG A 73 8.36 0.01 4.92
CA ARG A 73 9.69 -0.27 4.38
C ARG A 73 10.44 -1.29 5.22
N GLU A 74 10.47 -1.14 6.56
CA GLU A 74 11.14 -2.09 7.46
C GLU A 74 10.51 -3.50 7.40
N ILE A 75 9.18 -3.60 7.36
CA ILE A 75 8.50 -4.89 7.21
C ILE A 75 8.82 -5.50 5.84
N SER A 76 8.81 -4.70 4.78
CA SER A 76 9.00 -5.17 3.41
C SER A 76 10.42 -5.63 3.11
N LYS A 77 11.43 -5.15 3.84
CA LYS A 77 12.80 -5.70 3.77
C LYS A 77 12.82 -7.19 4.08
N ALA A 78 11.96 -7.64 4.96
CA ALA A 78 11.84 -9.05 5.32
C ALA A 78 11.04 -9.84 4.28
N ASP A 79 9.89 -9.30 3.83
CA ASP A 79 9.03 -9.93 2.83
C ASP A 79 8.05 -8.92 2.20
N ALA A 80 7.98 -8.91 0.87
CA ALA A 80 7.14 -7.98 0.12
C ALA A 80 5.65 -8.15 0.42
N SER A 81 5.15 -9.38 0.54
CA SER A 81 3.74 -9.67 0.80
C SER A 81 3.29 -9.21 2.18
N HIS A 82 4.13 -9.40 3.23
CA HIS A 82 3.84 -8.87 4.56
C HIS A 82 3.81 -7.34 4.56
N GLY A 83 4.80 -6.70 3.89
CA GLY A 83 4.84 -5.24 3.75
C GLY A 83 3.65 -4.66 2.99
N TRP A 84 3.22 -5.33 1.94
CA TRP A 84 2.03 -4.93 1.17
C TRP A 84 0.75 -5.01 2.01
N CYS A 85 0.52 -6.11 2.72
CA CYS A 85 -0.61 -6.24 3.63
C CYS A 85 -0.56 -5.19 4.75
N ALA A 86 0.62 -4.97 5.34
CA ALA A 86 0.83 -3.95 6.36
C ALA A 86 0.51 -2.54 5.84
N SER A 87 0.96 -2.23 4.63
CA SER A 87 0.69 -0.94 4.00
C SER A 87 -0.80 -0.70 3.83
N LEU A 88 -1.53 -1.67 3.29
CA LEU A 88 -2.96 -1.52 3.02
C LEU A 88 -3.81 -1.53 4.30
N ILE A 89 -3.49 -2.33 5.31
CA ILE A 89 -4.19 -2.28 6.60
C ILE A 89 -4.12 -0.87 7.20
N THR A 90 -2.95 -0.26 7.23
CA THR A 90 -2.77 1.11 7.73
C THR A 90 -3.50 2.13 6.88
N HIS A 91 -3.38 2.03 5.54
CA HIS A 91 -4.03 2.94 4.60
C HIS A 91 -5.55 2.87 4.71
N HIS A 92 -6.12 1.66 4.79
CA HIS A 92 -7.58 1.50 4.86
C HIS A 92 -8.14 2.00 6.19
N ALA A 93 -7.41 1.87 7.30
CA ALA A 93 -7.79 2.49 8.57
C ALA A 93 -7.82 4.04 8.44
N HIS A 94 -6.82 4.63 7.76
CA HIS A 94 -6.86 6.06 7.44
C HIS A 94 -8.08 6.42 6.57
N MET A 95 -8.37 5.62 5.54
CA MET A 95 -9.55 5.87 4.68
C MET A 95 -10.86 5.84 5.47
N VAL A 96 -11.02 4.92 6.44
CA VAL A 96 -12.21 4.90 7.32
C VAL A 96 -12.34 6.21 8.08
N GLY A 97 -11.24 6.82 8.54
CA GLY A 97 -11.26 8.15 9.16
C GLY A 97 -11.77 9.28 8.25
N GLN A 98 -11.91 9.06 6.95
CA GLN A 98 -12.48 10.01 5.98
C GLN A 98 -14.01 9.88 5.83
N PHE A 99 -14.61 8.76 6.27
CA PHE A 99 -16.05 8.54 6.22
C PHE A 99 -16.80 9.41 7.24
N PRO A 100 -18.16 9.48 7.13
CA PRO A 100 -18.98 10.03 8.20
C PRO A 100 -18.72 9.40 9.56
N GLU A 101 -18.98 10.14 10.64
CA GLU A 101 -18.65 9.72 11.99
C GLU A 101 -19.33 8.41 12.41
N GLU A 102 -20.56 8.17 11.97
CA GLU A 102 -21.33 6.96 12.26
C GLU A 102 -20.64 5.71 11.68
N ALA A 103 -20.06 5.82 10.50
CA ALA A 103 -19.28 4.74 9.91
C ALA A 103 -18.00 4.45 10.70
N GLN A 104 -17.30 5.50 11.12
CA GLN A 104 -16.10 5.38 11.95
C GLN A 104 -16.42 4.69 13.28
N GLN A 105 -17.49 5.12 13.97
CA GLN A 105 -17.95 4.50 15.20
C GLN A 105 -18.31 3.03 15.02
N SER A 106 -18.98 2.68 13.93
CA SER A 106 -19.35 1.30 13.62
C SER A 106 -18.13 0.40 13.41
N VAL A 107 -17.14 0.86 12.62
CA VAL A 107 -15.92 0.09 12.32
C VAL A 107 -15.09 -0.15 13.57
N TRP A 108 -14.93 0.87 14.42
CA TRP A 108 -14.08 0.81 15.61
C TRP A 108 -14.83 0.52 16.92
N ALA A 109 -16.10 0.11 16.83
CA ALA A 109 -16.90 -0.26 18.00
C ALA A 109 -16.26 -1.37 18.86
N LYS A 110 -15.49 -2.27 18.24
CA LYS A 110 -14.80 -3.39 18.91
C LYS A 110 -13.32 -3.10 19.23
N GLY A 111 -12.87 -1.88 18.96
CA GLY A 111 -11.51 -1.44 19.25
C GLY A 111 -10.70 -1.01 18.00
N PRO A 112 -9.53 -0.43 18.23
CA PRO A 112 -8.71 0.21 17.21
C PRO A 112 -7.96 -0.78 16.28
N ASP A 113 -7.81 -2.04 16.67
CA ASP A 113 -7.03 -3.04 15.95
C ASP A 113 -7.88 -3.79 14.90
N THR A 114 -8.83 -3.07 14.29
CA THR A 114 -9.69 -3.60 13.23
C THR A 114 -8.99 -3.49 11.88
N ALA A 115 -8.71 -4.63 11.25
CA ALA A 115 -8.22 -4.66 9.88
C ALA A 115 -9.37 -4.51 8.88
N ILE A 116 -9.14 -3.71 7.85
CA ILE A 116 -10.09 -3.45 6.77
C ILE A 116 -9.41 -3.81 5.44
N ALA A 117 -10.03 -4.65 4.62
CA ALA A 117 -9.62 -4.86 3.24
C ALA A 117 -10.43 -3.98 2.29
N ALA A 118 -9.89 -3.72 1.10
CA ALA A 118 -10.62 -2.94 0.11
C ALA A 118 -10.44 -3.46 -1.31
N SER A 119 -11.51 -3.33 -2.09
CA SER A 119 -11.50 -3.37 -3.55
C SER A 119 -12.13 -2.07 -4.04
N VAL A 120 -11.30 -1.05 -4.25
CA VAL A 120 -11.78 0.32 -4.54
C VAL A 120 -12.26 0.50 -5.97
N ALA A 121 -11.86 -0.36 -6.91
CA ALA A 121 -12.34 -0.30 -8.29
C ALA A 121 -13.88 -0.39 -8.33
N PRO A 122 -14.57 0.44 -9.15
CA PRO A 122 -16.03 0.56 -9.11
C PRO A 122 -16.72 -0.59 -9.86
N LYS A 123 -16.59 -1.82 -9.36
CA LYS A 123 -17.10 -3.05 -9.98
C LYS A 123 -18.43 -3.53 -9.40
N ALA A 124 -18.82 -3.06 -8.22
CA ALA A 124 -20.12 -3.42 -7.63
C ALA A 124 -21.26 -2.77 -8.41
N LYS A 125 -22.34 -3.54 -8.61
CA LYS A 125 -23.65 -3.03 -9.06
C LYS A 125 -24.31 -2.34 -7.89
N VAL A 126 -24.76 -1.11 -8.09
CA VAL A 126 -25.31 -0.28 -7.03
C VAL A 126 -26.70 0.20 -7.42
N THR A 127 -27.65 0.07 -6.50
CA THR A 127 -28.99 0.63 -6.61
C THR A 127 -29.25 1.54 -5.41
N ARG A 128 -29.67 2.79 -5.65
CA ARG A 128 -30.11 3.70 -4.60
C ARG A 128 -31.46 3.22 -4.06
N VAL A 129 -31.58 3.20 -2.75
CA VAL A 129 -32.84 2.86 -2.03
C VAL A 129 -33.06 3.87 -0.90
N ASP A 130 -34.22 3.81 -0.24
CA ASP A 130 -34.48 4.68 0.89
C ASP A 130 -33.45 4.47 2.02
N GLY A 131 -32.86 5.55 2.53
CA GLY A 131 -31.84 5.56 3.56
C GLY A 131 -30.41 5.11 3.15
N GLY A 132 -30.21 4.66 1.87
CA GLY A 132 -28.89 4.18 1.48
C GLY A 132 -28.82 3.55 0.09
N TYR A 133 -28.10 2.44 0.02
CA TYR A 133 -27.81 1.72 -1.22
C TYR A 133 -27.91 0.22 -1.03
N ARG A 134 -28.30 -0.50 -2.10
CA ARG A 134 -28.09 -1.94 -2.20
C ARG A 134 -26.95 -2.22 -3.17
N ILE A 135 -26.01 -3.05 -2.73
CA ILE A 135 -24.84 -3.41 -3.54
C ILE A 135 -24.78 -4.91 -3.78
N SER A 136 -24.39 -5.27 -4.99
CA SER A 136 -24.12 -6.66 -5.38
C SER A 136 -22.94 -6.72 -6.34
N GLY A 137 -22.14 -7.75 -6.25
CA GLY A 137 -21.03 -7.96 -7.18
C GLY A 137 -20.13 -9.10 -6.78
N ASP A 138 -19.50 -9.68 -7.78
CA ASP A 138 -18.55 -10.79 -7.65
C ASP A 138 -17.23 -10.52 -8.37
N GLN A 139 -16.97 -9.27 -8.73
CA GLN A 139 -15.79 -8.81 -9.44
C GLN A 139 -14.94 -7.79 -8.63
N SER A 140 -15.20 -7.67 -7.32
CA SER A 140 -14.43 -6.82 -6.41
C SER A 140 -13.13 -7.52 -6.01
N ALA A 141 -12.23 -7.68 -6.98
CA ALA A 141 -10.94 -8.37 -6.86
C ALA A 141 -9.88 -7.52 -6.15
N PHE A 142 -8.71 -8.12 -5.90
CA PHE A 142 -7.52 -7.48 -5.32
C PHE A 142 -7.67 -6.98 -3.88
N ALA A 143 -8.55 -7.63 -3.08
CA ALA A 143 -8.72 -7.31 -1.67
C ALA A 143 -7.59 -7.93 -0.82
N SER A 144 -6.43 -7.27 -0.78
CA SER A 144 -5.25 -7.75 -0.06
C SER A 144 -5.51 -7.88 1.44
N GLY A 145 -5.03 -8.98 2.04
CA GLY A 145 -5.20 -9.25 3.47
C GLY A 145 -6.65 -9.56 3.89
N ILE A 146 -7.55 -9.85 2.95
CA ILE A 146 -8.98 -10.06 3.22
C ILE A 146 -9.22 -11.20 4.23
N ALA A 147 -8.39 -12.25 4.22
CA ALA A 147 -8.52 -13.38 5.15
C ALA A 147 -8.36 -12.98 6.64
N HIS A 148 -7.79 -11.81 6.91
CA HIS A 148 -7.52 -11.27 8.24
C HIS A 148 -8.31 -10.00 8.54
N SER A 149 -9.23 -9.59 7.65
CA SER A 149 -10.00 -8.37 7.77
C SER A 149 -11.42 -8.66 8.24
N GLY A 150 -11.95 -7.77 9.09
CA GLY A 150 -13.33 -7.86 9.56
C GLY A 150 -14.29 -7.05 8.69
N TRP A 151 -13.92 -5.83 8.34
CA TRP A 151 -14.69 -4.95 7.46
C TRP A 151 -14.08 -4.92 6.06
N VAL A 152 -14.91 -4.61 5.07
CA VAL A 152 -14.42 -4.37 3.70
C VAL A 152 -14.94 -3.06 3.14
N MET A 153 -14.15 -2.44 2.24
CA MET A 153 -14.59 -1.34 1.37
C MET A 153 -14.74 -1.85 -0.05
N VAL A 154 -15.87 -1.57 -0.68
CA VAL A 154 -16.18 -1.99 -2.06
C VAL A 154 -16.52 -0.77 -2.89
N GLY A 155 -15.89 -0.62 -4.06
CA GLY A 155 -16.15 0.45 -5.01
C GLY A 155 -17.33 0.13 -5.92
N GLY A 156 -18.17 1.14 -6.23
CA GLY A 156 -19.26 1.03 -7.18
C GLY A 156 -19.57 2.36 -7.85
N MET A 157 -20.17 2.30 -9.06
CA MET A 157 -20.65 3.48 -9.78
C MET A 157 -22.14 3.70 -9.54
N VAL A 158 -22.50 4.92 -9.20
CA VAL A 158 -23.90 5.34 -9.07
C VAL A 158 -24.20 6.38 -10.14
N GLN A 159 -25.25 6.13 -10.92
CA GLN A 159 -25.79 7.12 -11.87
C GLN A 159 -26.82 7.98 -11.15
N ASP A 160 -26.60 9.30 -11.12
CA ASP A 160 -27.50 10.26 -10.50
C ASP A 160 -27.67 11.47 -11.41
N GLN A 161 -28.88 11.71 -11.91
CA GLN A 161 -29.24 12.85 -12.78
C GLN A 161 -28.22 13.09 -13.93
N GLY A 162 -27.75 12.03 -14.57
CA GLY A 162 -26.80 12.09 -15.67
C GLY A 162 -25.32 12.21 -15.25
N THR A 163 -25.06 12.26 -13.94
CA THR A 163 -23.68 12.25 -13.39
C THR A 163 -23.32 10.87 -12.88
N SER A 164 -22.12 10.42 -13.23
CA SER A 164 -21.56 9.14 -12.79
C SER A 164 -20.68 9.36 -11.57
N ASN A 165 -21.08 8.84 -10.42
CA ASN A 165 -20.38 9.01 -9.15
C ASN A 165 -19.73 7.70 -8.72
N TRP A 166 -18.43 7.74 -8.52
CA TRP A 166 -17.67 6.63 -7.94
C TRP A 166 -17.73 6.73 -6.41
N LEU A 167 -18.39 5.75 -5.79
CA LEU A 167 -18.57 5.67 -4.35
C LEU A 167 -17.88 4.44 -3.77
N LEU A 168 -17.43 4.57 -2.52
CA LEU A 168 -16.90 3.50 -1.69
C LEU A 168 -17.93 3.16 -0.60
N PHE A 169 -18.20 1.89 -0.44
CA PHE A 169 -19.20 1.33 0.47
C PHE A 169 -18.50 0.52 1.56
N LEU A 170 -18.70 0.86 2.83
CA LEU A 170 -18.26 0.05 3.95
C LEU A 170 -19.26 -1.06 4.24
N VAL A 171 -18.78 -2.30 4.21
CA VAL A 171 -19.57 -3.52 4.42
C VAL A 171 -19.10 -4.22 5.67
N PRO A 172 -20.01 -4.51 6.63
CA PRO A 172 -19.65 -5.16 7.89
C PRO A 172 -19.34 -6.66 7.70
N PRO A 173 -18.67 -7.27 8.70
CA PRO A 173 -18.44 -8.72 8.71
C PRO A 173 -19.78 -9.47 8.72
N GLY A 174 -19.84 -10.55 7.92
CA GLY A 174 -21.04 -11.37 7.74
C GLY A 174 -21.93 -10.98 6.55
N GLU A 175 -21.74 -9.78 5.97
CA GLU A 175 -22.51 -9.29 4.82
C GLU A 175 -21.75 -9.48 3.48
N TYR A 176 -20.63 -10.18 3.48
CA TYR A 176 -19.85 -10.52 2.30
C TYR A 176 -19.25 -11.92 2.41
N THR A 177 -18.91 -12.50 1.27
CA THR A 177 -18.13 -13.73 1.19
C THR A 177 -16.83 -13.49 0.42
N VAL A 178 -15.88 -14.40 0.55
CA VAL A 178 -14.58 -14.34 -0.13
C VAL A 178 -14.48 -15.49 -1.12
N ARG A 179 -14.23 -15.18 -2.40
CA ARG A 179 -13.94 -16.17 -3.43
C ARG A 179 -12.44 -16.29 -3.60
N ASP A 180 -11.91 -17.51 -3.52
CA ASP A 180 -10.50 -17.81 -3.75
C ASP A 180 -10.16 -17.65 -5.24
N THR A 181 -9.48 -16.56 -5.55
CA THR A 181 -9.10 -16.16 -6.92
C THR A 181 -7.64 -15.77 -7.05
N TRP A 182 -6.87 -15.78 -5.93
CA TRP A 182 -5.52 -15.24 -5.91
C TRP A 182 -4.46 -16.26 -6.34
N PHE A 183 -4.42 -16.58 -7.63
CA PHE A 183 -3.46 -17.48 -8.26
C PHE A 183 -2.49 -16.69 -9.15
N THR A 184 -1.45 -16.13 -8.58
CA THR A 184 -0.55 -15.17 -9.24
C THR A 184 0.90 -15.63 -9.22
N ALA A 185 1.74 -15.06 -10.09
CA ALA A 185 3.18 -15.36 -10.15
C ALA A 185 3.99 -14.63 -9.07
N GLY A 186 3.54 -13.45 -8.63
CA GLY A 186 4.14 -12.64 -7.57
C GLY A 186 3.10 -12.16 -6.58
N MET A 187 3.55 -11.61 -5.44
CA MET A 187 2.69 -11.13 -4.36
C MET A 187 1.70 -12.18 -3.85
N ARG A 188 2.07 -13.45 -3.95
CA ARG A 188 1.18 -14.57 -3.60
C ARG A 188 0.72 -14.51 -2.15
N GLY A 189 1.63 -14.21 -1.22
CA GLY A 189 1.34 -14.12 0.21
C GLY A 189 0.37 -13.01 0.62
N THR A 190 -0.04 -12.12 -0.29
CA THR A 190 -1.01 -11.05 0.05
C THR A 190 -2.44 -11.55 0.18
N GLY A 191 -2.78 -12.72 -0.40
CA GLY A 191 -4.13 -13.27 -0.36
C GLY A 191 -5.20 -12.32 -0.92
N SER A 192 -4.88 -11.61 -2.01
CA SER A 192 -5.71 -10.53 -2.55
C SER A 192 -6.94 -11.08 -3.30
N ASN A 193 -7.73 -11.86 -2.61
CA ASN A 193 -8.92 -12.55 -3.10
C ASN A 193 -10.06 -11.59 -3.48
N THR A 194 -11.12 -12.15 -4.05
CA THR A 194 -12.31 -11.39 -4.50
C THR A 194 -13.37 -11.33 -3.41
N ILE A 195 -13.86 -10.10 -3.13
CA ILE A 195 -15.04 -9.87 -2.28
C ILE A 195 -16.29 -10.09 -3.12
N VAL A 196 -17.23 -10.86 -2.57
CA VAL A 196 -18.55 -11.08 -3.16
C VAL A 196 -19.61 -10.51 -2.22
N THR A 197 -20.51 -9.69 -2.77
CA THR A 197 -21.66 -9.11 -2.07
C THR A 197 -22.94 -9.48 -2.78
N GLU A 198 -24.01 -9.81 -2.04
CA GLU A 198 -25.29 -10.21 -2.57
C GLU A 198 -26.41 -9.37 -1.94
N ASN A 199 -26.91 -8.37 -2.67
CA ASN A 199 -28.00 -7.49 -2.25
C ASN A 199 -27.81 -6.85 -0.86
N VAL A 200 -26.58 -6.48 -0.50
CA VAL A 200 -26.22 -5.91 0.81
C VAL A 200 -26.75 -4.50 0.91
N PHE A 201 -27.46 -4.18 2.00
CA PHE A 201 -27.84 -2.80 2.30
C PHE A 201 -26.69 -2.06 2.98
N VAL A 202 -26.32 -0.89 2.43
CA VAL A 202 -25.32 0.00 3.01
C VAL A 202 -25.98 1.35 3.28
N PRO A 203 -26.05 1.80 4.54
CA PRO A 203 -26.61 3.11 4.89
C PRO A 203 -25.83 4.25 4.22
N SER A 204 -26.46 5.37 3.92
CA SER A 204 -25.82 6.55 3.33
C SER A 204 -24.65 7.07 4.21
N THR A 205 -24.70 6.87 5.52
CA THR A 205 -23.63 7.22 6.46
C THR A 205 -22.38 6.33 6.33
N HIS A 206 -22.45 5.19 5.65
CA HIS A 206 -21.34 4.25 5.41
C HIS A 206 -20.82 4.35 3.97
N VAL A 207 -21.00 5.52 3.34
CA VAL A 207 -20.58 5.77 1.96
C VAL A 207 -19.62 6.95 1.89
N LEU A 208 -18.59 6.83 1.06
CA LEU A 208 -17.62 7.89 0.81
C LEU A 208 -17.46 8.12 -0.69
N SER A 209 -17.47 9.40 -1.10
CA SER A 209 -17.26 9.79 -2.49
C SER A 209 -15.77 9.77 -2.84
N MET A 210 -15.41 9.09 -3.94
CA MET A 210 -14.04 9.12 -4.47
C MET A 210 -13.68 10.53 -4.97
N SER A 211 -14.62 11.30 -5.48
CA SER A 211 -14.37 12.69 -5.88
C SER A 211 -14.00 13.58 -4.70
N ASP A 212 -14.63 13.37 -3.54
CA ASP A 212 -14.32 14.13 -2.33
C ASP A 212 -12.96 13.72 -1.75
N LEU A 213 -12.62 12.41 -1.78
CA LEU A 213 -11.29 11.91 -1.43
C LEU A 213 -10.19 12.55 -2.30
N ARG A 214 -10.41 12.66 -3.60
CA ARG A 214 -9.45 13.25 -4.55
C ARG A 214 -9.08 14.67 -4.23
N VAL A 215 -10.01 15.45 -3.71
CA VAL A 215 -9.80 16.88 -3.42
C VAL A 215 -9.67 17.15 -1.91
N GLY A 216 -9.63 16.12 -1.08
CA GLY A 216 -9.52 16.26 0.38
C GLY A 216 -10.73 16.98 1.00
N LYS A 217 -11.94 16.80 0.46
CA LYS A 217 -13.19 17.41 0.97
C LYS A 217 -14.14 16.36 1.55
N THR A 218 -13.59 15.47 2.37
CA THR A 218 -14.33 14.35 2.97
C THR A 218 -15.04 14.76 4.25
N PRO A 219 -16.05 13.98 4.72
CA PRO A 219 -16.67 14.19 6.03
C PRO A 219 -15.66 14.19 7.20
N GLY A 220 -14.59 13.39 7.12
CA GLY A 220 -13.54 13.34 8.14
C GLY A 220 -12.61 14.55 8.15
N LYS A 221 -12.66 15.41 7.11
CA LYS A 221 -11.86 16.62 7.03
C LYS A 221 -12.18 17.57 8.19
N GLY A 222 -11.14 17.98 8.90
CA GLY A 222 -11.29 18.92 10.03
C GLY A 222 -11.84 18.29 11.32
N THR A 223 -12.26 17.03 11.29
CA THR A 223 -12.69 16.29 12.49
C THR A 223 -11.49 15.76 13.28
N HIS A 224 -10.36 15.55 12.59
CA HIS A 224 -9.15 14.95 13.12
C HIS A 224 -7.97 15.92 13.08
N GLY A 225 -7.04 15.77 14.04
CA GLY A 225 -5.97 16.75 14.27
C GLY A 225 -4.82 16.73 13.26
N THR A 226 -4.54 15.59 12.64
CA THR A 226 -3.39 15.47 11.74
C THR A 226 -3.66 16.02 10.33
N PRO A 227 -2.63 16.59 9.70
CA PRO A 227 -2.71 17.13 8.35
C PRO A 227 -3.19 16.12 7.28
N ILE A 228 -2.91 14.84 7.45
CA ILE A 228 -3.24 13.80 6.47
C ILE A 228 -4.75 13.71 6.16
N PHE A 229 -5.62 14.02 7.12
CA PHE A 229 -7.08 14.02 6.88
C PHE A 229 -7.56 15.18 5.99
N ARG A 230 -6.67 16.16 5.71
CA ARG A 230 -6.89 17.26 4.75
C ARG A 230 -6.12 17.07 3.45
N THR A 231 -5.29 16.03 3.35
CA THR A 231 -4.45 15.75 2.20
C THR A 231 -5.25 15.03 1.13
N PRO A 232 -5.27 15.51 -0.13
CA PRO A 232 -5.93 14.80 -1.23
C PRO A 232 -5.34 13.42 -1.47
N PHE A 233 -6.20 12.46 -1.84
CA PHE A 233 -5.92 11.04 -1.90
C PHE A 233 -4.63 10.66 -2.65
N PHE A 234 -4.42 11.23 -3.84
CA PHE A 234 -3.28 10.83 -4.68
C PHE A 234 -1.92 11.34 -4.22
N TYR A 235 -1.87 12.21 -3.20
CA TYR A 235 -0.60 12.57 -2.57
C TYR A 235 -0.05 11.47 -1.65
N TYR A 236 -0.88 10.53 -1.20
CA TYR A 236 -0.44 9.51 -0.26
C TYR A 236 -0.79 8.07 -0.66
N ALA A 237 -1.88 7.85 -1.38
CA ALA A 237 -2.33 6.50 -1.75
C ALA A 237 -1.27 5.66 -2.48
N PRO A 238 -0.45 6.21 -3.42
CA PRO A 238 0.57 5.43 -4.09
C PRO A 238 1.69 4.92 -3.18
N PHE A 239 1.88 5.48 -1.97
CA PHE A 239 2.79 4.90 -0.98
C PHE A 239 2.44 3.45 -0.65
N SER A 240 1.15 3.10 -0.66
CA SER A 240 0.68 1.73 -0.40
C SER A 240 1.35 0.69 -1.30
N PHE A 241 1.84 1.10 -2.45
CA PHE A 241 2.38 0.23 -3.49
C PHE A 241 3.89 0.37 -3.64
N VAL A 242 4.41 1.60 -3.64
CA VAL A 242 5.85 1.86 -3.87
C VAL A 242 6.68 1.60 -2.62
N ALA A 243 6.16 1.88 -1.43
CA ALA A 243 6.90 1.65 -0.19
C ALA A 243 7.22 0.16 0.03
N PRO A 244 6.27 -0.79 -0.17
CA PRO A 244 6.60 -2.22 -0.13
C PRO A 244 7.62 -2.64 -1.19
N MET A 245 7.54 -2.11 -2.40
CA MET A 245 8.50 -2.41 -3.46
C MET A 245 9.91 -1.97 -3.08
N LEU A 246 10.06 -0.74 -2.59
CA LEU A 246 11.35 -0.20 -2.15
C LEU A 246 11.94 -1.03 -1.01
N GLY A 247 11.15 -1.31 0.04
CA GLY A 247 11.61 -2.12 1.16
C GLY A 247 12.06 -3.52 0.72
N ALA A 248 11.29 -4.19 -0.12
CA ALA A 248 11.64 -5.51 -0.66
C ALA A 248 12.94 -5.49 -1.48
N ALA A 249 13.16 -4.45 -2.30
CA ALA A 249 14.39 -4.30 -3.07
C ALA A 249 15.60 -4.00 -2.17
N GLN A 250 15.42 -3.19 -1.12
CA GLN A 250 16.48 -2.94 -0.12
C GLN A 250 16.83 -4.21 0.64
N GLY A 251 15.85 -5.01 1.07
CA GLY A 251 16.08 -6.31 1.70
C GLY A 251 16.79 -7.30 0.75
N ALA A 252 16.39 -7.34 -0.52
CA ALA A 252 17.07 -8.12 -1.55
C ALA A 252 18.52 -7.66 -1.77
N TYR A 253 18.78 -6.35 -1.76
CA TYR A 253 20.13 -5.78 -1.86
C TYR A 253 21.01 -6.18 -0.65
N GLU A 254 20.49 -6.07 0.56
CA GLU A 254 21.17 -6.47 1.79
C GLU A 254 21.51 -7.97 1.76
N HIS A 255 20.55 -8.81 1.37
CA HIS A 255 20.76 -10.26 1.20
C HIS A 255 21.81 -10.56 0.12
N PHE A 256 21.72 -9.95 -1.05
CA PHE A 256 22.69 -10.12 -2.14
C PHE A 256 24.10 -9.75 -1.71
N ARG A 257 24.24 -8.62 -1.00
CA ARG A 257 25.53 -8.13 -0.49
C ARG A 257 26.18 -9.16 0.43
N GLU A 258 25.45 -9.68 1.41
CA GLU A 258 25.99 -10.68 2.35
C GLU A 258 26.30 -12.01 1.65
N TRP A 259 25.39 -12.48 0.82
CA TRP A 259 25.58 -13.73 0.08
C TRP A 259 26.78 -13.66 -0.89
N THR A 260 27.00 -12.53 -1.55
CA THR A 260 28.11 -12.35 -2.51
C THR A 260 29.49 -12.44 -1.87
N LYS A 261 29.63 -12.11 -0.58
CA LYS A 261 30.90 -12.21 0.16
C LYS A 261 31.47 -13.62 0.19
N SER A 262 30.63 -14.65 0.19
CA SER A 262 31.01 -16.06 0.26
C SER A 262 30.98 -16.79 -1.08
N ARG A 263 30.64 -16.10 -2.20
CA ARG A 263 30.49 -16.75 -3.51
C ARG A 263 31.81 -16.80 -4.28
N GLU A 264 32.04 -17.95 -4.92
CA GLU A 264 33.11 -18.13 -5.88
C GLU A 264 32.58 -18.17 -7.31
N ALA A 265 33.39 -17.69 -8.26
CA ALA A 265 33.05 -17.76 -9.66
C ALA A 265 33.33 -19.14 -10.23
N TYR A 266 32.56 -19.54 -11.26
CA TYR A 266 32.94 -20.69 -12.08
C TYR A 266 34.31 -20.43 -12.72
N GLY A 267 35.28 -21.25 -12.42
CA GLY A 267 36.69 -21.05 -12.83
C GLY A 267 37.57 -20.38 -11.75
N GLY A 268 37.04 -20.16 -10.54
CA GLY A 268 37.78 -19.66 -9.37
C GLY A 268 37.72 -18.16 -9.17
N GLY A 269 38.10 -17.78 -7.94
CA GLY A 269 38.13 -16.40 -7.47
C GLY A 269 36.81 -15.88 -6.91
N ALA A 270 36.93 -15.00 -5.90
CA ALA A 270 35.78 -14.42 -5.21
C ALA A 270 34.95 -13.52 -6.14
N ILE A 271 33.62 -13.73 -6.18
CA ILE A 271 32.72 -12.87 -6.96
C ILE A 271 32.76 -11.43 -6.44
N ALA A 272 32.92 -11.25 -5.14
CA ALA A 272 33.01 -9.95 -4.50
C ALA A 272 34.19 -9.07 -4.99
N GLU A 273 35.27 -9.69 -5.49
CA GLU A 273 36.44 -8.98 -6.01
C GLU A 273 36.30 -8.54 -7.47
N LYS A 274 35.24 -8.95 -8.14
CA LYS A 274 35.01 -8.58 -9.56
C LYS A 274 34.50 -7.15 -9.68
N THR A 275 35.27 -6.26 -10.31
CA THR A 275 34.94 -4.85 -10.54
C THR A 275 33.54 -4.70 -11.19
N ALA A 276 33.18 -5.56 -12.16
CA ALA A 276 31.86 -5.52 -12.79
C ALA A 276 30.70 -5.75 -11.80
N VAL A 277 30.89 -6.60 -10.78
CA VAL A 277 29.90 -6.83 -9.71
C VAL A 277 29.83 -5.59 -8.82
N GLN A 278 30.97 -5.08 -8.38
CA GLN A 278 31.06 -3.89 -7.51
C GLN A 278 30.39 -2.67 -8.15
N VAL A 279 30.67 -2.38 -9.43
CA VAL A 279 30.09 -1.24 -10.15
C VAL A 279 28.57 -1.38 -10.27
N ARG A 280 28.06 -2.57 -10.61
CA ARG A 280 26.62 -2.79 -10.75
C ARG A 280 25.90 -2.75 -9.41
N MET A 281 26.50 -3.28 -8.35
CA MET A 281 25.97 -3.14 -6.99
C MET A 281 25.88 -1.67 -6.55
N ALA A 282 26.92 -0.88 -6.82
CA ALA A 282 26.96 0.54 -6.46
C ALA A 282 25.85 1.33 -7.19
N ARG A 283 25.59 1.02 -8.48
CA ARG A 283 24.48 1.62 -9.24
C ARG A 283 23.14 1.25 -8.62
N ALA A 284 22.89 -0.03 -8.34
CA ALA A 284 21.65 -0.47 -7.71
C ALA A 284 21.44 0.21 -6.34
N ALA A 285 22.48 0.36 -5.52
CA ALA A 285 22.39 1.09 -4.27
C ALA A 285 22.01 2.55 -4.47
N ALA A 286 22.65 3.26 -5.41
CA ALA A 286 22.35 4.67 -5.71
C ALA A 286 20.92 4.86 -6.23
N ASP A 287 20.41 3.93 -7.05
CA ASP A 287 19.04 3.96 -7.54
C ASP A 287 18.02 3.75 -6.40
N LEU A 288 18.29 2.84 -5.46
CA LEU A 288 17.45 2.63 -4.29
C LEU A 288 17.45 3.85 -3.36
N ASP A 289 18.62 4.48 -3.14
CA ASP A 289 18.72 5.72 -2.36
C ASP A 289 17.94 6.86 -3.05
N ALA A 290 18.05 7.00 -4.37
CA ALA A 290 17.31 8.00 -5.13
C ALA A 290 15.78 7.78 -5.02
N ALA A 291 15.32 6.53 -5.13
CA ALA A 291 13.92 6.18 -4.95
C ALA A 291 13.43 6.56 -3.55
N GLU A 292 14.20 6.25 -2.51
CA GLU A 292 13.86 6.62 -1.13
C GLU A 292 13.78 8.14 -0.94
N LEU A 293 14.72 8.90 -1.47
CA LEU A 293 14.73 10.37 -1.38
C LEU A 293 13.51 10.99 -2.06
N LEU A 294 13.08 10.47 -3.22
CA LEU A 294 11.85 10.90 -3.89
C LEU A 294 10.62 10.67 -3.02
N LEU A 295 10.49 9.50 -2.40
CA LEU A 295 9.37 9.15 -1.53
C LEU A 295 9.39 9.99 -0.23
N ARG A 296 10.55 10.20 0.39
CA ARG A 296 10.69 11.08 1.57
C ARG A 296 10.23 12.50 1.27
N ARG A 297 10.60 13.05 0.11
CA ARG A 297 10.14 14.36 -0.33
C ARG A 297 8.61 14.44 -0.41
N ILE A 298 7.94 13.42 -0.96
CA ILE A 298 6.48 13.39 -1.04
C ILE A 298 5.88 13.33 0.38
N ALA A 299 6.43 12.49 1.26
CA ALA A 299 5.99 12.41 2.65
C ALA A 299 6.12 13.76 3.38
N ASP A 300 7.19 14.52 3.11
CA ASP A 300 7.38 15.85 3.69
C ASP A 300 6.37 16.87 3.15
N ILE A 301 6.05 16.83 1.85
CA ILE A 301 5.03 17.69 1.23
C ILE A 301 3.67 17.51 1.92
N THR A 302 3.29 16.28 2.28
CA THR A 302 1.99 15.99 2.93
C THR A 302 1.84 16.55 4.34
N LYS A 303 2.92 17.00 4.97
CA LYS A 303 2.88 17.64 6.29
C LYS A 303 2.22 19.03 6.27
N SER A 304 2.16 19.65 5.08
CA SER A 304 1.61 21.00 4.88
C SER A 304 0.48 20.99 3.84
N PRO A 305 -0.69 20.42 4.15
CA PRO A 305 -1.77 20.22 3.18
C PRO A 305 -2.30 21.54 2.59
N ASP A 306 -2.15 22.65 3.28
CA ASP A 306 -2.60 23.97 2.81
C ASP A 306 -1.72 24.56 1.69
N THR A 307 -0.56 23.96 1.42
CA THR A 307 0.36 24.35 0.33
C THR A 307 0.27 23.44 -0.90
N LEU A 308 -0.62 22.45 -0.87
CA LEU A 308 -0.77 21.48 -1.97
C LEU A 308 -1.41 22.13 -3.19
N SER A 309 -0.87 21.85 -4.37
CA SER A 309 -1.34 22.38 -5.64
C SER A 309 -1.40 21.29 -6.72
N PRO A 310 -2.14 21.51 -7.82
CA PRO A 310 -2.15 20.56 -8.95
C PRO A 310 -0.76 20.24 -9.51
N GLU A 311 0.16 21.22 -9.54
CA GLU A 311 1.54 21.05 -10.01
C GLU A 311 2.35 20.17 -9.05
N LEU A 312 2.19 20.39 -7.74
CA LEU A 312 2.81 19.51 -6.73
C LEU A 312 2.25 18.09 -6.78
N LEU A 313 0.95 17.93 -7.09
CA LEU A 313 0.36 16.60 -7.29
C LEU A 313 0.99 15.93 -8.52
N ALA A 314 1.04 16.61 -9.66
CA ALA A 314 1.64 16.09 -10.88
C ALA A 314 3.10 15.65 -10.65
N ARG A 315 3.88 16.48 -9.93
CA ARG A 315 5.24 16.14 -9.51
C ARG A 315 5.27 14.88 -8.61
N SER A 316 4.36 14.78 -7.64
CA SER A 316 4.33 13.66 -6.68
C SER A 316 4.02 12.35 -7.39
N VAL A 317 3.03 12.30 -8.28
CA VAL A 317 2.70 11.06 -9.03
C VAL A 317 3.80 10.65 -10.00
N ARG A 318 4.49 11.61 -10.64
CA ARG A 318 5.71 11.37 -11.41
C ARG A 318 6.79 10.70 -10.54
N ASP A 319 7.01 11.22 -9.33
CA ASP A 319 8.05 10.74 -8.42
C ASP A 319 7.74 9.34 -7.90
N PHE A 320 6.48 8.98 -7.67
CA PHE A 320 6.08 7.61 -7.36
C PHE A 320 6.43 6.64 -8.49
N SER A 321 6.09 6.98 -9.74
CA SER A 321 6.43 6.14 -10.90
C SER A 321 7.93 6.04 -11.11
N ARG A 322 8.67 7.16 -10.98
CA ARG A 322 10.12 7.14 -11.10
C ARG A 322 10.77 6.28 -10.02
N SER A 323 10.28 6.33 -8.78
CA SER A 323 10.76 5.46 -7.71
C SER A 323 10.53 3.98 -8.04
N ALA A 324 9.36 3.63 -8.59
CA ALA A 324 9.08 2.25 -9.02
C ALA A 324 10.03 1.78 -10.13
N GLU A 325 10.33 2.62 -11.14
CA GLU A 325 11.31 2.29 -12.21
C GLU A 325 12.71 2.06 -11.64
N LEU A 326 13.17 2.90 -10.71
CA LEU A 326 14.48 2.75 -10.07
C LEU A 326 14.58 1.44 -9.27
N VAL A 327 13.51 1.10 -8.55
CA VAL A 327 13.40 -0.16 -7.80
C VAL A 327 13.45 -1.37 -8.73
N ILE A 328 12.69 -1.34 -9.85
CA ILE A 328 12.69 -2.42 -10.85
C ILE A 328 14.09 -2.59 -11.45
N GLY A 329 14.74 -1.52 -11.90
CA GLY A 329 16.09 -1.58 -12.46
C GLY A 329 17.12 -2.14 -11.47
N SER A 330 16.96 -1.81 -10.18
CA SER A 330 17.83 -2.32 -9.11
C SER A 330 17.65 -3.82 -8.90
N ILE A 331 16.42 -4.31 -8.77
CA ILE A 331 16.17 -5.74 -8.55
C ILE A 331 16.56 -6.58 -9.78
N ASP A 332 16.36 -6.08 -11.01
CA ASP A 332 16.80 -6.70 -12.24
C ASP A 332 18.33 -6.84 -12.30
N THR A 333 19.02 -5.80 -11.85
CA THR A 333 20.49 -5.84 -11.74
C THR A 333 20.93 -6.89 -10.73
N LEU A 334 20.32 -6.97 -9.58
CA LEU A 334 20.69 -7.92 -8.51
C LEU A 334 20.40 -9.36 -8.90
N ILE A 335 19.24 -9.67 -9.51
CA ILE A 335 18.91 -11.03 -9.93
C ILE A 335 19.83 -11.49 -11.09
N ALA A 336 20.15 -10.61 -12.03
CA ALA A 336 21.10 -10.91 -13.10
C ALA A 336 22.52 -11.21 -12.55
N LEU A 337 22.97 -10.51 -11.51
CA LEU A 337 24.24 -10.78 -10.84
C LEU A 337 24.21 -12.07 -10.01
N SER A 338 23.03 -12.51 -9.60
CA SER A 338 22.83 -13.74 -8.84
C SER A 338 23.01 -15.00 -9.70
N GLY A 339 22.87 -14.87 -11.00
CA GLY A 339 22.92 -16.01 -11.94
C GLY A 339 21.82 -17.03 -11.68
N THR A 340 21.99 -18.26 -12.17
CA THR A 340 20.98 -19.32 -12.01
C THR A 340 20.69 -19.69 -10.57
N ALA A 341 21.65 -19.52 -9.66
CA ALA A 341 21.46 -19.77 -8.24
C ALA A 341 20.39 -18.86 -7.62
N GLY A 342 20.33 -17.59 -8.04
CA GLY A 342 19.32 -16.64 -7.58
C GLY A 342 17.88 -16.99 -8.01
N PHE A 343 17.74 -17.84 -9.05
CA PHE A 343 16.45 -18.30 -9.56
C PHE A 343 15.98 -19.64 -8.95
N ALA A 344 16.78 -20.27 -8.06
CA ALA A 344 16.29 -21.44 -7.34
C ALA A 344 15.01 -21.10 -6.56
N SER A 345 14.00 -21.96 -6.59
CA SER A 345 12.69 -21.70 -5.97
C SER A 345 12.76 -21.43 -4.47
N SER A 346 13.77 -21.99 -3.79
CA SER A 346 14.06 -21.73 -2.37
C SER A 346 14.80 -20.41 -2.10
N HIS A 347 15.34 -19.75 -3.15
CA HIS A 347 16.16 -18.56 -2.97
C HIS A 347 15.31 -17.30 -2.86
N PRO A 348 15.51 -16.42 -1.86
CA PRO A 348 14.66 -15.24 -1.64
C PRO A 348 14.73 -14.21 -2.78
N MET A 349 15.83 -14.14 -3.52
CA MET A 349 15.99 -13.17 -4.63
C MET A 349 14.93 -13.32 -5.70
N GLN A 350 14.61 -14.53 -6.17
CA GLN A 350 13.59 -14.74 -7.21
C GLN A 350 12.19 -14.37 -6.70
N ARG A 351 11.90 -14.59 -5.39
CA ARG A 351 10.62 -14.17 -4.79
C ARG A 351 10.52 -12.66 -4.77
N ALA A 352 11.52 -11.96 -4.25
CA ALA A 352 11.55 -10.49 -4.24
C ALA A 352 11.42 -9.91 -5.67
N TRP A 353 12.11 -10.49 -6.65
CA TRP A 353 12.03 -10.08 -8.05
C TRP A 353 10.61 -10.25 -8.62
N ARG A 354 9.98 -11.41 -8.44
CA ARG A 354 8.59 -11.65 -8.89
C ARG A 354 7.59 -10.72 -8.20
N ASP A 355 7.74 -10.51 -6.91
CA ASP A 355 6.83 -9.70 -6.11
C ASP A 355 6.91 -8.22 -6.51
N ILE A 356 8.12 -7.68 -6.71
CA ILE A 356 8.33 -6.31 -7.15
C ILE A 356 7.77 -6.09 -8.56
N HIS A 357 8.06 -7.00 -9.49
CA HIS A 357 7.51 -6.90 -10.85
C HIS A 357 5.98 -6.98 -10.86
N PHE A 358 5.39 -7.85 -10.06
CA PHE A 358 3.94 -7.92 -9.94
C PHE A 358 3.35 -6.62 -9.35
N ALA A 359 3.95 -6.11 -8.29
CA ALA A 359 3.52 -4.89 -7.62
C ALA A 359 3.58 -3.66 -8.54
N SER A 360 4.59 -3.59 -9.41
CA SER A 360 4.79 -2.49 -10.34
C SER A 360 3.71 -2.37 -11.43
N MET A 361 2.88 -3.41 -11.61
CA MET A 361 1.75 -3.37 -12.54
C MET A 361 0.54 -2.61 -11.98
N HIS A 362 0.60 -2.12 -10.74
CA HIS A 362 -0.49 -1.35 -10.15
C HIS A 362 -0.65 0.01 -10.85
N VAL A 363 -1.89 0.35 -11.20
CA VAL A 363 -2.23 1.57 -11.97
C VAL A 363 -1.70 2.87 -11.34
N SER A 364 -1.63 2.94 -10.01
CA SER A 364 -1.14 4.14 -9.28
C SER A 364 0.34 4.45 -9.52
N VAL A 365 1.10 3.51 -10.06
CA VAL A 365 2.53 3.67 -10.37
C VAL A 365 2.83 3.53 -11.85
N ASN A 366 1.80 3.53 -12.69
CA ASN A 366 1.95 3.41 -14.14
C ASN A 366 2.68 4.65 -14.70
N PRO A 367 3.89 4.48 -15.29
CA PRO A 367 4.68 5.61 -15.76
C PRO A 367 4.03 6.34 -16.94
N GLU A 368 3.34 5.64 -17.84
CA GLU A 368 2.70 6.28 -19.00
C GLU A 368 1.61 7.28 -18.54
N ILE A 369 0.81 6.89 -17.55
CA ILE A 369 -0.24 7.76 -17.00
C ILE A 369 0.38 8.93 -16.22
N ASN A 370 1.29 8.63 -15.30
CA ASN A 370 1.80 9.61 -14.35
C ASN A 370 2.79 10.59 -14.98
N PHE A 371 3.65 10.13 -15.90
CA PHE A 371 4.57 11.01 -16.62
C PHE A 371 3.83 11.87 -17.63
N ALA A 372 2.81 11.31 -18.33
CA ALA A 372 1.97 12.11 -19.22
C ALA A 372 1.23 13.22 -18.45
N HIS A 373 0.68 12.90 -17.26
CA HIS A 373 0.04 13.92 -16.42
C HIS A 373 1.01 15.03 -16.06
N PHE A 374 2.21 14.72 -15.57
CA PHE A 374 3.24 15.69 -15.25
C PHE A 374 3.63 16.51 -16.48
N GLY A 375 3.91 15.86 -17.63
CA GLY A 375 4.30 16.57 -18.87
C GLY A 375 3.21 17.52 -19.37
N ARG A 376 1.93 17.14 -19.29
CA ARG A 376 0.82 18.03 -19.64
C ARG A 376 0.76 19.28 -18.76
N MET A 377 0.97 19.10 -17.43
CA MET A 377 0.99 20.24 -16.49
C MET A 377 2.14 21.20 -16.81
N GLU A 378 3.37 20.69 -17.06
CA GLU A 378 4.54 21.50 -17.43
C GLU A 378 4.34 22.25 -18.76
N LEU A 379 3.58 21.68 -19.70
CA LEU A 379 3.27 22.30 -20.99
C LEU A 379 2.05 23.24 -20.95
N GLY A 380 1.45 23.44 -19.77
CA GLY A 380 0.26 24.30 -19.63
C GLY A 380 -1.02 23.75 -20.22
N LEU A 381 -1.07 22.43 -20.57
CA LEU A 381 -2.26 21.77 -21.14
C LEU A 381 -3.28 21.39 -20.08
N GLY A 382 -2.94 21.50 -18.80
CA GLY A 382 -3.78 21.07 -17.69
C GLY A 382 -4.01 19.57 -17.63
N ARG A 383 -4.94 19.18 -16.77
CA ARG A 383 -5.36 17.79 -16.58
C ARG A 383 -5.92 17.19 -17.88
N ASP A 384 -5.68 15.89 -18.10
CA ASP A 384 -6.31 15.14 -19.18
C ASP A 384 -7.75 14.76 -18.77
N PRO A 385 -8.78 15.25 -19.49
CA PRO A 385 -10.16 14.93 -19.16
C PRO A 385 -10.52 13.45 -19.37
N ALA A 386 -9.74 12.73 -20.17
CA ALA A 386 -9.92 11.30 -20.39
C ALA A 386 -9.35 10.42 -19.28
N GLN A 387 -8.53 10.99 -18.37
CA GLN A 387 -7.94 10.24 -17.26
C GLN A 387 -8.80 10.35 -15.99
N PRO A 388 -9.39 9.22 -15.55
CA PRO A 388 -10.30 9.23 -14.40
C PRO A 388 -9.57 9.38 -13.05
N PHE A 389 -8.23 9.27 -13.03
CA PHE A 389 -7.46 9.25 -11.78
C PHE A 389 -7.03 10.64 -11.30
N PHE A 390 -6.96 11.65 -12.16
CA PHE A 390 -6.49 12.99 -11.79
C PHE A 390 -7.54 14.06 -12.01
#